data_398293f4a6e9b13e45944cd3828994d3
#
_entry.id   398293f4a6e9b13e45944cd3828994d3
#
_cell.length_a   1.000
_cell.length_b   1.000
_cell.length_c   1.000
_cell.angle_alpha   90.00
_cell.angle_beta   90.00
_cell.angle_gamma   90.00
#
_symmetry.space_group_name_H-M   'P 1'
#
loop_
_entity.id
_entity.type
_entity.pdbx_description
1 polymer ?
#
loop_
_entity_poly.entity_id
_entity_poly.type
_entity_poly.pdbx_seq_one_letter_code
_entity_poly.pdbx_strand_id
1 'polypeptide(L)'
;MKEKNCIITGGTSGLGLALVKKFINNNFFIHIIAKDNNKIQKLTNYFHGRNIKSFKFYQADLAEKNELNKVILQIKNLDNIDVLINNAGALFLKKEVNLKGIEKTFAVNYLSHFYLTISLIDIIKKTKNSRLVNISSMVHKFAKLNLSDVNFSKNYNGYVAYFNSKLMNLLFSYKINRIYHNDINCYAIHPGWLNTNFGNNNHSKI
;
A
#
# COMPACT_ATOMS: atom_id res chain seq x y z
N MET A 1 -21.25 18.23 6.59
CA MET A 1 -19.91 17.79 7.05
C MET A 1 -19.10 17.45 5.80
N LYS A 2 -17.82 17.79 5.75
CA LYS A 2 -16.93 17.42 4.63
C LYS A 2 -16.80 15.89 4.55
N GLU A 3 -16.86 15.33 3.36
CA GLU A 3 -16.67 13.89 3.15
C GLU A 3 -15.26 13.46 3.58
N LYS A 4 -15.17 12.39 4.34
CA LYS A 4 -13.87 11.82 4.77
C LYS A 4 -13.34 10.88 3.72
N ASN A 5 -12.11 11.09 3.26
CA ASN A 5 -11.46 10.29 2.24
C ASN A 5 -10.42 9.35 2.84
N CYS A 6 -10.53 8.05 2.51
CA CYS A 6 -9.51 7.04 2.82
C CYS A 6 -8.96 6.44 1.53
N ILE A 7 -7.65 6.47 1.37
CA ILE A 7 -6.95 5.81 0.25
C ILE A 7 -6.33 4.51 0.78
N ILE A 8 -6.53 3.41 0.07
CA ILE A 8 -5.95 2.12 0.43
C ILE A 8 -5.35 1.41 -0.77
N THR A 9 -4.11 0.94 -0.63
CA THR A 9 -3.47 0.06 -1.60
C THR A 9 -3.75 -1.40 -1.29
N GLY A 10 -4.04 -2.23 -2.33
CA GLY A 10 -4.32 -3.65 -2.15
C GLY A 10 -5.64 -3.96 -1.45
N GLY A 11 -6.68 -3.14 -1.67
CA GLY A 11 -7.98 -3.25 -0.99
C GLY A 11 -8.93 -4.34 -1.52
N THR A 12 -8.49 -5.22 -2.43
CA THR A 12 -9.37 -6.23 -3.05
C THR A 12 -9.31 -7.61 -2.41
N SER A 13 -8.46 -7.83 -1.40
CA SER A 13 -8.33 -9.13 -0.71
C SER A 13 -7.76 -8.97 0.70
N GLY A 14 -7.86 -10.03 1.50
CA GLY A 14 -7.21 -10.13 2.81
C GLY A 14 -7.49 -8.94 3.74
N LEU A 15 -6.45 -8.46 4.41
CA LEU A 15 -6.51 -7.32 5.32
C LEU A 15 -7.08 -6.06 4.65
N GLY A 16 -6.61 -5.76 3.41
CA GLY A 16 -7.06 -4.58 2.69
C GLY A 16 -8.57 -4.57 2.47
N LEU A 17 -9.16 -5.69 2.07
CA LEU A 17 -10.61 -5.80 1.89
C LEU A 17 -11.38 -5.65 3.23
N ALA A 18 -10.86 -6.22 4.31
CA ALA A 18 -11.47 -6.06 5.63
C ALA A 18 -11.47 -4.58 6.07
N LEU A 19 -10.36 -3.88 5.82
CA LEU A 19 -10.24 -2.44 6.08
C LEU A 19 -11.21 -1.63 5.22
N VAL A 20 -11.29 -1.91 3.90
CA VAL A 20 -12.24 -1.24 2.99
C VAL A 20 -13.67 -1.33 3.54
N LYS A 21 -14.14 -2.53 3.89
CA LYS A 21 -15.47 -2.71 4.48
C LYS A 21 -15.65 -1.95 5.79
N LYS A 22 -14.64 -1.97 6.67
CA LYS A 22 -14.67 -1.25 7.95
C LYS A 22 -14.77 0.26 7.75
N PHE A 23 -14.01 0.84 6.83
CA PHE A 23 -14.03 2.28 6.57
C PHE A 23 -15.33 2.73 5.90
N ILE A 24 -15.89 1.96 4.94
CA ILE A 24 -17.21 2.21 4.36
C ILE A 24 -18.26 2.29 5.47
N ASN A 25 -18.28 1.33 6.41
CA ASN A 25 -19.22 1.30 7.52
C ASN A 25 -19.03 2.45 8.52
N ASN A 26 -17.91 3.18 8.44
CA ASN A 26 -17.63 4.38 9.25
C ASN A 26 -17.75 5.68 8.44
N ASN A 27 -18.53 5.66 7.36
CA ASN A 27 -18.87 6.82 6.53
C ASN A 27 -17.65 7.50 5.85
N PHE A 28 -16.65 6.71 5.44
CA PHE A 28 -15.59 7.19 4.58
C PHE A 28 -15.92 6.91 3.12
N PHE A 29 -15.51 7.82 2.24
CA PHE A 29 -15.35 7.51 0.82
C PHE A 29 -13.99 6.82 0.61
N ILE A 30 -13.99 5.66 -0.04
CA ILE A 30 -12.79 4.82 -0.15
C ILE A 30 -12.23 4.83 -1.57
N HIS A 31 -10.99 5.25 -1.68
CA HIS A 31 -10.19 5.20 -2.91
C HIS A 31 -9.32 3.95 -2.87
N ILE A 32 -9.66 2.94 -3.69
CA ILE A 32 -9.04 1.61 -3.65
C ILE A 32 -8.11 1.45 -4.84
N ILE A 33 -6.79 1.32 -4.59
CA ILE A 33 -5.79 1.06 -5.62
C ILE A 33 -5.51 -0.44 -5.66
N ALA A 34 -5.75 -1.10 -6.80
CA ALA A 34 -5.56 -2.54 -6.97
C ALA A 34 -5.16 -2.91 -8.41
N LYS A 35 -4.45 -4.03 -8.58
CA LYS A 35 -3.96 -4.50 -9.88
C LYS A 35 -4.98 -5.37 -10.63
N ASP A 36 -5.64 -6.27 -9.92
CA ASP A 36 -6.45 -7.36 -10.49
C ASP A 36 -7.84 -6.85 -10.89
N ASN A 37 -8.06 -6.68 -12.20
CA ASN A 37 -9.33 -6.19 -12.74
C ASN A 37 -10.51 -7.13 -12.42
N ASN A 38 -10.30 -8.44 -12.40
CA ASN A 38 -11.40 -9.40 -12.09
C ASN A 38 -11.87 -9.22 -10.64
N LYS A 39 -10.94 -9.01 -9.70
CA LYS A 39 -11.28 -8.74 -8.30
C LYS A 39 -11.95 -7.38 -8.15
N ILE A 40 -11.50 -6.37 -8.89
CA ILE A 40 -12.14 -5.04 -8.92
C ILE A 40 -13.59 -5.19 -9.37
N GLN A 41 -13.86 -5.83 -10.51
CA GLN A 41 -15.21 -6.02 -11.04
C GLN A 41 -16.12 -6.78 -10.07
N LYS A 42 -15.63 -7.89 -9.49
CA LYS A 42 -16.39 -8.67 -8.50
C LYS A 42 -16.78 -7.82 -7.28
N LEU A 43 -15.88 -6.99 -6.77
CA LEU A 43 -16.16 -6.14 -5.63
C LEU A 43 -17.06 -4.95 -6.00
N THR A 44 -16.91 -4.39 -7.19
CA THR A 44 -17.80 -3.34 -7.70
C THR A 44 -19.24 -3.85 -7.73
N ASN A 45 -19.47 -5.04 -8.31
CA ASN A 45 -20.80 -5.66 -8.37
C ASN A 45 -21.34 -5.96 -6.96
N TYR A 46 -20.49 -6.46 -6.06
CA TYR A 46 -20.86 -6.72 -4.66
C TYR A 46 -21.29 -5.44 -3.93
N PHE A 47 -20.59 -4.32 -4.11
CA PHE A 47 -20.93 -3.05 -3.47
C PHE A 47 -22.19 -2.44 -4.07
N HIS A 48 -22.34 -2.43 -5.40
CA HIS A 48 -23.54 -1.94 -6.07
C HIS A 48 -24.79 -2.73 -5.69
N GLY A 49 -24.70 -4.05 -5.60
CA GLY A 49 -25.80 -4.92 -5.14
C GLY A 49 -26.25 -4.66 -3.70
N ARG A 50 -25.47 -3.87 -2.92
CA ARG A 50 -25.78 -3.41 -1.56
C ARG A 50 -26.03 -1.92 -1.46
N ASN A 51 -26.22 -1.24 -2.60
CA ASN A 51 -26.37 0.20 -2.68
C ASN A 51 -25.23 1.02 -2.04
N ILE A 52 -24.03 0.43 -1.94
CA ILE A 52 -22.85 1.13 -1.47
C ILE A 52 -22.29 1.98 -2.62
N LYS A 53 -22.21 3.30 -2.43
CA LYS A 53 -21.72 4.26 -3.43
C LYS A 53 -20.43 4.97 -3.00
N SER A 54 -20.01 4.84 -1.75
CA SER A 54 -18.88 5.55 -1.16
C SER A 54 -17.54 4.88 -1.46
N PHE A 55 -17.29 4.54 -2.73
CA PHE A 55 -16.02 3.95 -3.17
C PHE A 55 -15.65 4.32 -4.61
N LYS A 56 -14.36 4.29 -4.90
CA LYS A 56 -13.81 4.37 -6.26
C LYS A 56 -12.60 3.43 -6.38
N PHE A 57 -12.55 2.64 -7.45
CA PHE A 57 -11.39 1.83 -7.79
C PHE A 57 -10.47 2.57 -8.74
N TYR A 58 -9.17 2.34 -8.56
CA TYR A 58 -8.10 2.75 -9.45
C TYR A 58 -7.29 1.49 -9.79
N GLN A 59 -7.29 1.10 -11.05
CA GLN A 59 -6.50 -0.04 -11.49
C GLN A 59 -5.06 0.40 -11.72
N ALA A 60 -4.11 -0.23 -11.02
CA ALA A 60 -2.69 -0.04 -11.23
C ALA A 60 -1.87 -1.21 -10.68
N ASP A 61 -0.83 -1.63 -11.41
CA ASP A 61 0.27 -2.41 -10.86
C ASP A 61 1.21 -1.49 -10.11
N LEU A 62 1.31 -1.67 -8.80
CA LEU A 62 2.17 -0.87 -7.94
C LEU A 62 3.67 -1.09 -8.22
N ALA A 63 4.04 -2.18 -8.91
CA ALA A 63 5.40 -2.35 -9.40
C ALA A 63 5.77 -1.33 -10.49
N GLU A 64 4.78 -0.78 -11.20
CA GLU A 64 4.98 0.07 -12.37
C GLU A 64 4.70 1.54 -12.05
N LYS A 65 5.76 2.34 -11.95
CA LYS A 65 5.66 3.77 -11.59
C LYS A 65 4.72 4.57 -12.51
N ASN A 66 4.70 4.24 -13.80
CA ASN A 66 3.86 4.98 -14.76
C ASN A 66 2.35 4.74 -14.51
N GLU A 67 1.96 3.53 -14.11
CA GLU A 67 0.58 3.23 -13.74
C GLU A 67 0.20 3.95 -12.45
N LEU A 68 1.06 3.89 -11.45
CA LEU A 68 0.86 4.60 -10.19
C LEU A 68 0.74 6.11 -10.38
N ASN A 69 1.55 6.72 -11.28
CA ASN A 69 1.47 8.14 -11.57
C ASN A 69 0.11 8.55 -12.15
N LYS A 70 -0.50 7.74 -13.02
CA LYS A 70 -1.86 8.01 -13.55
C LYS A 70 -2.88 8.06 -12.43
N VAL A 71 -2.77 7.19 -11.45
CA VAL A 71 -3.64 7.17 -10.26
C VAL A 71 -3.38 8.38 -9.37
N ILE A 72 -2.12 8.71 -9.11
CA ILE A 72 -1.74 9.88 -8.31
C ILE A 72 -2.33 11.17 -8.89
N LEU A 73 -2.27 11.37 -10.22
CA LEU A 73 -2.85 12.53 -10.88
C LEU A 73 -4.35 12.66 -10.64
N GLN A 74 -5.08 11.54 -10.62
CA GLN A 74 -6.52 11.56 -10.31
C GLN A 74 -6.80 11.86 -8.84
N ILE A 75 -6.00 11.28 -7.92
CA ILE A 75 -6.16 11.47 -6.48
C ILE A 75 -5.78 12.89 -6.04
N LYS A 76 -4.86 13.54 -6.72
CA LYS A 76 -4.46 14.93 -6.45
C LYS A 76 -5.59 15.96 -6.57
N ASN A 77 -6.69 15.60 -7.22
CA ASN A 77 -7.90 16.43 -7.31
C ASN A 77 -8.77 16.37 -6.04
N LEU A 78 -8.40 15.58 -5.03
CA LEU A 78 -9.12 15.54 -3.76
C LEU A 78 -8.74 16.75 -2.89
N ASP A 79 -9.73 17.31 -2.23
CA ASP A 79 -9.53 18.42 -1.30
C ASP A 79 -8.89 18.00 0.04
N ASN A 80 -9.10 16.74 0.43
CA ASN A 80 -8.59 16.18 1.68
C ASN A 80 -8.31 14.69 1.57
N ILE A 81 -7.33 14.23 2.33
CA ILE A 81 -7.01 12.82 2.56
C ILE A 81 -6.93 12.62 4.07
N ASP A 82 -7.99 12.06 4.65
CA ASP A 82 -8.04 11.82 6.09
C ASP A 82 -7.22 10.61 6.51
N VAL A 83 -7.17 9.59 5.63
CA VAL A 83 -6.39 8.37 5.89
C VAL A 83 -5.73 7.87 4.61
N LEU A 84 -4.43 7.64 4.64
CA LEU A 84 -3.70 6.89 3.61
C LEU A 84 -3.18 5.59 4.20
N ILE A 85 -3.59 4.44 3.65
CA ILE A 85 -3.18 3.11 4.10
C ILE A 85 -2.34 2.44 3.02
N ASN A 86 -1.04 2.41 3.21
CA ASN A 86 -0.06 1.67 2.43
C ASN A 86 -0.08 0.20 2.87
N ASN A 87 -1.07 -0.57 2.34
CA ASN A 87 -1.33 -1.94 2.76
C ASN A 87 -0.85 -2.98 1.76
N ALA A 88 -0.82 -2.68 0.47
CA ALA A 88 -0.39 -3.65 -0.54
C ALA A 88 0.96 -4.29 -0.19
N GLY A 89 1.09 -5.55 -0.51
CA GLY A 89 2.34 -6.27 -0.30
C GLY A 89 2.39 -7.56 -1.10
N ALA A 90 3.59 -7.93 -1.51
CA ALA A 90 3.85 -9.17 -2.23
C ALA A 90 5.15 -9.81 -1.70
N LEU A 91 5.25 -11.10 -1.88
CA LEU A 91 6.45 -11.88 -1.63
C LEU A 91 6.77 -12.65 -2.91
N PHE A 92 7.91 -12.37 -3.53
CA PHE A 92 8.41 -13.09 -4.69
C PHE A 92 9.58 -13.97 -4.23
N LEU A 93 9.41 -15.30 -4.29
CA LEU A 93 10.46 -16.24 -3.89
C LEU A 93 11.59 -16.32 -4.93
N LYS A 94 11.28 -16.09 -6.21
CA LYS A 94 12.26 -15.94 -7.29
C LYS A 94 12.40 -14.46 -7.62
N LYS A 95 13.59 -14.03 -8.03
CA LYS A 95 13.82 -12.65 -8.45
C LYS A 95 12.97 -12.33 -9.69
N GLU A 96 12.12 -11.34 -9.52
CA GLU A 96 11.39 -10.70 -10.60
C GLU A 96 11.70 -9.20 -10.59
N VAL A 97 11.72 -8.58 -11.74
CA VAL A 97 11.91 -7.13 -11.89
C VAL A 97 10.74 -6.51 -12.64
N ASN A 98 10.51 -5.24 -12.41
CA ASN A 98 9.55 -4.44 -13.16
C ASN A 98 10.13 -3.99 -14.52
N LEU A 99 9.37 -3.24 -15.31
CA LEU A 99 9.78 -2.72 -16.62
C LEU A 99 11.02 -1.81 -16.58
N LYS A 100 11.42 -1.33 -15.41
CA LYS A 100 12.62 -0.50 -15.19
C LYS A 100 13.78 -1.26 -14.54
N GLY A 101 13.68 -2.59 -14.43
CA GLY A 101 14.71 -3.43 -13.82
C GLY A 101 14.77 -3.36 -12.29
N ILE A 102 13.74 -2.82 -11.62
CA ILE A 102 13.67 -2.74 -10.16
C ILE A 102 13.07 -4.04 -9.61
N GLU A 103 13.68 -4.60 -8.55
CA GLU A 103 13.17 -5.80 -7.88
C GLU A 103 11.74 -5.59 -7.37
N LYS A 104 10.85 -6.56 -7.69
CA LYS A 104 9.41 -6.38 -7.51
C LYS A 104 8.95 -6.31 -6.05
N THR A 105 9.59 -7.03 -5.13
CA THR A 105 9.23 -6.93 -3.70
C THR A 105 9.52 -5.51 -3.19
N PHE A 106 10.69 -4.98 -3.53
CA PHE A 106 11.06 -3.61 -3.20
C PHE A 106 10.12 -2.59 -3.87
N ALA A 107 9.85 -2.79 -5.17
CA ALA A 107 8.99 -1.89 -5.94
C ALA A 107 7.56 -1.82 -5.36
N VAL A 108 6.93 -2.97 -5.10
CA VAL A 108 5.54 -3.05 -4.61
C VAL A 108 5.42 -2.65 -3.15
N ASN A 109 6.27 -3.22 -2.27
CA ASN A 109 6.06 -3.12 -0.83
C ASN A 109 6.55 -1.80 -0.25
N TYR A 110 7.51 -1.15 -0.89
CA TYR A 110 8.12 0.08 -0.36
C TYR A 110 8.09 1.23 -1.35
N LEU A 111 8.69 1.08 -2.54
CA LEU A 111 8.92 2.20 -3.45
C LEU A 111 7.62 2.85 -3.92
N SER A 112 6.60 2.04 -4.23
CA SER A 112 5.27 2.51 -4.60
C SER A 112 4.62 3.34 -3.49
N HIS A 113 4.70 2.85 -2.26
CA HIS A 113 4.14 3.52 -1.08
C HIS A 113 4.87 4.83 -0.77
N PHE A 114 6.20 4.83 -0.92
CA PHE A 114 7.00 6.04 -0.83
C PHE A 114 6.55 7.09 -1.85
N TYR A 115 6.48 6.71 -3.16
CA TYR A 115 6.04 7.62 -4.21
C TYR A 115 4.61 8.13 -4.01
N LEU A 116 3.68 7.24 -3.68
CA LEU A 116 2.30 7.61 -3.41
C LEU A 116 2.20 8.62 -2.28
N THR A 117 2.85 8.33 -1.15
CA THR A 117 2.84 9.20 0.03
C THR A 117 3.46 10.57 -0.26
N ILE A 118 4.68 10.62 -0.82
CA ILE A 118 5.36 11.88 -1.08
C ILE A 118 4.61 12.71 -2.13
N SER A 119 4.02 12.07 -3.13
CA SER A 119 3.22 12.77 -4.15
C SER A 119 1.93 13.40 -3.61
N LEU A 120 1.40 12.88 -2.51
CA LEU A 120 0.16 13.34 -1.87
C LEU A 120 0.40 14.09 -0.56
N ILE A 121 1.66 14.28 -0.17
CA ILE A 121 2.05 14.78 1.15
C ILE A 121 1.41 16.15 1.48
N ASP A 122 1.31 17.04 0.51
CA ASP A 122 0.75 18.38 0.72
C ASP A 122 -0.76 18.35 1.01
N ILE A 123 -1.50 17.42 0.40
CA ILE A 123 -2.93 17.24 0.69
C ILE A 123 -3.10 16.61 2.07
N ILE A 124 -2.28 15.61 2.40
CA ILE A 124 -2.30 14.94 3.70
C ILE A 124 -2.00 15.94 4.82
N LYS A 125 -0.96 16.77 4.67
CA LYS A 125 -0.57 17.81 5.66
C LYS A 125 -1.68 18.84 5.91
N LYS A 126 -2.36 19.27 4.86
CA LYS A 126 -3.46 20.26 4.95
C LYS A 126 -4.72 19.67 5.59
N THR A 127 -4.84 18.36 5.67
CA THR A 127 -6.00 17.68 6.23
C THR A 127 -5.84 17.52 7.75
N LYS A 128 -6.69 18.20 8.52
CA LYS A 128 -6.65 18.16 9.99
C LYS A 128 -6.80 16.73 10.51
N ASN A 129 -5.92 16.31 11.41
CA ASN A 129 -5.90 14.98 12.03
C ASN A 129 -5.72 13.83 11.00
N SER A 130 -5.04 14.09 9.89
CA SER A 130 -4.73 13.06 8.90
C SER A 130 -3.89 11.93 9.47
N ARG A 131 -4.06 10.73 8.92
CA ARG A 131 -3.33 9.53 9.32
C ARG A 131 -2.69 8.85 8.13
N LEU A 132 -1.40 8.57 8.25
CA LEU A 132 -0.65 7.73 7.34
C LEU A 132 -0.37 6.39 8.04
N VAL A 133 -0.78 5.29 7.44
CA VAL A 133 -0.58 3.94 7.98
C VAL A 133 0.23 3.10 6.99
N ASN A 134 1.40 2.65 7.40
CA ASN A 134 2.24 1.74 6.64
C ASN A 134 2.16 0.33 7.25
N ILE A 135 1.72 -0.65 6.46
CA ILE A 135 1.68 -2.04 6.92
C ILE A 135 3.08 -2.64 6.86
N SER A 136 3.67 -2.78 8.03
CA SER A 136 4.94 -3.45 8.26
C SER A 136 4.72 -4.91 8.71
N SER A 137 5.71 -5.55 9.32
CA SER A 137 5.62 -6.90 9.88
C SER A 137 6.71 -7.10 10.94
N MET A 138 6.51 -8.01 11.89
CA MET A 138 7.54 -8.40 12.86
C MET A 138 8.80 -8.96 12.20
N VAL A 139 8.69 -9.49 10.99
CA VAL A 139 9.84 -10.03 10.24
C VAL A 139 10.87 -8.96 9.85
N HIS A 140 10.57 -7.66 10.03
CA HIS A 140 11.56 -6.58 9.86
C HIS A 140 12.79 -6.78 10.77
N LYS A 141 12.64 -7.48 11.89
CA LYS A 141 13.76 -7.82 12.82
C LYS A 141 14.81 -8.72 12.18
N PHE A 142 14.46 -9.47 11.14
CA PHE A 142 15.36 -10.36 10.39
C PHE A 142 15.91 -9.72 9.12
N ALA A 143 15.64 -8.42 8.91
CA ALA A 143 16.12 -7.70 7.73
C ALA A 143 17.66 -7.64 7.71
N LYS A 144 18.22 -7.74 6.50
CA LYS A 144 19.65 -7.58 6.19
C LYS A 144 19.79 -6.52 5.10
N LEU A 145 19.45 -5.28 5.44
CA LEU A 145 19.36 -4.20 4.48
C LEU A 145 20.76 -3.77 4.03
N ASN A 146 21.03 -3.92 2.72
CA ASN A 146 22.19 -3.35 2.05
C ASN A 146 21.73 -2.21 1.14
N LEU A 147 22.01 -0.98 1.52
CA LEU A 147 21.62 0.21 0.75
C LEU A 147 22.36 0.33 -0.58
N SER A 148 23.54 -0.30 -0.71
CA SER A 148 24.31 -0.32 -1.97
C SER A 148 23.74 -1.31 -2.99
N ASP A 149 22.90 -2.26 -2.57
CA ASP A 149 22.27 -3.27 -3.44
C ASP A 149 20.86 -3.62 -2.99
N VAL A 150 19.97 -2.65 -2.95
CA VAL A 150 18.55 -2.85 -2.66
C VAL A 150 17.82 -3.68 -3.74
N ASN A 151 18.46 -3.82 -4.90
CA ASN A 151 17.92 -4.53 -6.06
C ASN A 151 18.38 -5.99 -6.13
N PHE A 152 19.19 -6.45 -5.18
CA PHE A 152 19.74 -7.81 -5.15
C PHE A 152 20.42 -8.20 -6.48
N SER A 153 21.41 -7.41 -6.89
CA SER A 153 22.07 -7.58 -8.19
C SER A 153 22.85 -8.90 -8.30
N LYS A 154 23.40 -9.41 -7.18
CA LYS A 154 24.23 -10.62 -7.13
C LYS A 154 23.44 -11.85 -6.65
N ASN A 155 22.94 -11.84 -5.42
CA ASN A 155 22.30 -13.00 -4.79
C ASN A 155 20.92 -12.61 -4.29
N TYR A 156 19.88 -13.29 -4.78
CA TYR A 156 18.50 -13.04 -4.40
C TYR A 156 18.01 -14.04 -3.37
N ASN A 157 17.40 -13.50 -2.31
CA ASN A 157 16.62 -14.29 -1.37
C ASN A 157 15.30 -13.55 -1.12
N GLY A 158 14.18 -14.14 -1.57
CA GLY A 158 12.86 -13.51 -1.51
C GLY A 158 12.40 -13.18 -0.10
N TYR A 159 12.75 -14.01 0.90
CA TYR A 159 12.43 -13.71 2.30
C TYR A 159 13.20 -12.49 2.80
N VAL A 160 14.50 -12.40 2.50
CA VAL A 160 15.32 -11.23 2.87
C VAL A 160 14.81 -9.98 2.15
N ALA A 161 14.46 -10.06 0.88
CA ALA A 161 13.85 -8.95 0.13
C ALA A 161 12.55 -8.47 0.82
N TYR A 162 11.70 -9.40 1.23
CA TYR A 162 10.48 -9.09 1.97
C TYR A 162 10.78 -8.46 3.34
N PHE A 163 11.69 -9.05 4.13
CA PHE A 163 12.08 -8.52 5.45
C PHE A 163 12.64 -7.10 5.34
N ASN A 164 13.50 -6.87 4.35
CA ASN A 164 14.05 -5.55 4.05
C ASN A 164 12.95 -4.55 3.69
N SER A 165 11.97 -4.94 2.87
CA SER A 165 10.85 -4.07 2.51
C SER A 165 10.03 -3.66 3.73
N LYS A 166 9.86 -4.57 4.70
CA LYS A 166 9.12 -4.27 5.95
C LYS A 166 9.91 -3.41 6.92
N LEU A 167 11.24 -3.55 6.96
CA LEU A 167 12.11 -2.61 7.67
C LEU A 167 12.05 -1.22 7.05
N MET A 168 12.11 -1.11 5.72
CA MET A 168 12.02 0.18 5.03
C MET A 168 10.69 0.89 5.30
N ASN A 169 9.56 0.17 5.37
CA ASN A 169 8.27 0.75 5.76
C ASN A 169 8.29 1.32 7.18
N LEU A 170 8.95 0.64 8.12
CA LEU A 170 9.13 1.13 9.49
C LEU A 170 10.00 2.40 9.51
N LEU A 171 11.16 2.38 8.84
CA LEU A 171 12.08 3.52 8.76
C LEU A 171 11.43 4.72 8.06
N PHE A 172 10.64 4.48 7.03
CA PHE A 172 9.87 5.52 6.34
C PHE A 172 8.86 6.18 7.26
N SER A 173 8.10 5.39 8.03
CA SER A 173 7.15 5.92 9.01
C SER A 173 7.85 6.76 10.07
N TYR A 174 8.99 6.31 10.56
CA TYR A 174 9.82 7.06 11.49
C TYR A 174 10.29 8.39 10.90
N LYS A 175 10.75 8.37 9.64
CA LYS A 175 11.21 9.59 8.93
C LYS A 175 10.07 10.58 8.71
N ILE A 176 8.88 10.12 8.33
CA ILE A 176 7.69 10.96 8.18
C ILE A 176 7.32 11.62 9.51
N ASN A 177 7.25 10.85 10.60
CA ASN A 177 6.98 11.41 11.93
C ASN A 177 8.01 12.45 12.33
N ARG A 178 9.31 12.21 12.07
CA ARG A 178 10.35 13.17 12.41
C ARG A 178 10.23 14.49 11.66
N ILE A 179 9.77 14.47 10.39
CA ILE A 179 9.68 15.67 9.55
C ILE A 179 8.33 16.39 9.75
N TYR A 180 7.23 15.63 9.89
CA TYR A 180 5.86 16.13 9.81
C TYR A 180 5.03 15.86 11.07
N HIS A 181 5.68 15.75 12.25
CA HIS A 181 5.01 15.38 13.52
C HIS A 181 3.85 16.28 13.92
N ASN A 182 3.86 17.56 13.50
CA ASN A 182 2.79 18.52 13.80
C ASN A 182 1.62 18.42 12.80
N ASP A 183 1.83 17.82 11.63
CA ASP A 183 0.87 17.82 10.51
C ASP A 183 0.24 16.46 10.26
N ILE A 184 1.00 15.37 10.45
CA ILE A 184 0.60 14.01 10.05
C ILE A 184 0.84 13.02 11.19
N ASN A 185 -0.20 12.26 11.54
CA ASN A 185 -0.05 11.10 12.42
C ASN A 185 0.35 9.88 11.60
N CYS A 186 1.64 9.52 11.62
CA CYS A 186 2.15 8.38 10.85
C CYS A 186 2.40 7.16 11.73
N TYR A 187 1.93 5.99 11.28
CA TYR A 187 2.03 4.72 12.00
C TYR A 187 2.63 3.63 11.12
N ALA A 188 3.54 2.83 11.69
CA ALA A 188 3.92 1.52 11.15
C ALA A 188 3.21 0.44 11.97
N ILE A 189 2.42 -0.40 11.30
CA ILE A 189 1.59 -1.40 11.99
C ILE A 189 2.00 -2.80 11.56
N HIS A 190 2.20 -3.68 12.55
CA HIS A 190 2.22 -5.12 12.34
C HIS A 190 0.81 -5.68 12.59
N PRO A 191 0.14 -6.26 11.57
CA PRO A 191 -1.26 -6.63 11.69
C PRO A 191 -1.50 -7.96 12.43
N GLY A 192 -0.49 -8.56 13.01
CA GLY A 192 -0.56 -9.91 13.59
C GLY A 192 -0.45 -11.03 12.55
N TRP A 193 -0.76 -12.25 12.97
CA TRP A 193 -0.89 -13.40 12.09
C TRP A 193 -2.27 -13.36 11.44
N LEU A 194 -2.29 -13.15 10.13
CA LEU A 194 -3.52 -13.08 9.36
C LEU A 194 -3.65 -14.35 8.50
N ASN A 195 -4.79 -15.00 8.59
CA ASN A 195 -5.13 -16.05 7.63
C ASN A 195 -5.53 -15.41 6.30
N THR A 196 -4.53 -15.13 5.47
CA THR A 196 -4.71 -14.51 4.15
C THR A 196 -4.00 -15.35 3.09
N ASN A 197 -4.43 -15.23 1.83
CA ASN A 197 -3.74 -15.83 0.69
C ASN A 197 -2.40 -15.13 0.35
N PHE A 198 -1.77 -14.49 1.33
CA PHE A 198 -0.49 -13.83 1.16
C PHE A 198 0.61 -14.87 0.88
N GLY A 199 1.35 -14.70 -0.20
CA GLY A 199 2.37 -15.67 -0.64
C GLY A 199 1.89 -16.69 -1.68
N ASN A 200 0.58 -16.86 -1.89
CA ASN A 200 0.04 -17.80 -2.90
C ASN A 200 0.16 -17.31 -4.35
N ASN A 201 0.80 -16.16 -4.59
CA ASN A 201 1.09 -15.67 -5.95
C ASN A 201 2.23 -16.43 -6.65
N ASN A 202 2.90 -17.31 -5.95
CA ASN A 202 3.87 -18.23 -6.52
C ASN A 202 3.15 -19.56 -6.77
N HIS A 203 3.20 -20.08 -7.99
CA HIS A 203 2.65 -21.36 -8.42
C HIS A 203 3.27 -22.59 -7.70
N SER A 204 3.62 -22.46 -6.44
CA SER A 204 4.05 -23.54 -5.57
C SER A 204 3.15 -23.58 -4.35
N LYS A 205 2.25 -24.58 -4.34
CA LYS A 205 1.59 -25.04 -3.11
C LYS A 205 2.72 -25.36 -2.11
N ILE A 206 2.75 -24.69 -0.97
CA ILE A 206 3.41 -25.18 0.23
C ILE A 206 2.34 -25.85 1.08
#